data_473e79b4c26cf4470540d1683f741a0f
#
_entry.id   473e79b4c26cf4470540d1683f741a0f
#
_cell.length_a   1.000
_cell.length_b   1.000
_cell.length_c   1.000
_cell.angle_alpha   90.00
_cell.angle_beta   90.00
_cell.angle_gamma   90.00
#
_symmetry.space_group_name_H-M   'P 1'
#
loop_
_entity.id
_entity.type
_entity.pdbx_description
1 polymer ?
#
loop_
_entity_poly.entity_id
_entity_poly.type
_entity_poly.pdbx_seq_one_letter_code
_entity_poly.pdbx_strand_id
1 'polypeptide(L)'
;MFISLFGIRVALAVKGDLRHTDFKILALNSFMYGVFFFVVVGGLVLLANAIAVLVAMWQVGVPISLDAFKNTPQSTQVAFALIAVSIKIAVVVVVLTVTYAIMAVPLANAAREAGHRTPSNGFFYGLGRSFLPLFCIFFVSFFLQFYFELLTLLFAVLPLVVSIISIVTGQALPDFDLDIILQGIAALAGLLWLNSWIWSASALALLKFDGSPEAQRKPVQPTGPETETDIRALRKSRERSF
;
A
#
# COMPACT_ATOMS: atom_id res chain seq x y z
N MET A 1 6.34 0.21 3.46
CA MET A 1 6.18 -1.00 2.61
C MET A 1 6.57 -2.30 3.31
N PHE A 2 7.64 -2.36 4.11
CA PHE A 2 8.05 -3.58 4.82
C PHE A 2 6.93 -4.16 5.71
N ILE A 3 6.28 -3.33 6.53
CA ILE A 3 5.16 -3.76 7.40
C ILE A 3 4.01 -4.36 6.57
N SER A 4 3.70 -3.79 5.42
CA SER A 4 2.63 -4.30 4.53
C SER A 4 2.97 -5.67 3.96
N LEU A 5 4.19 -5.86 3.43
CA LEU A 5 4.61 -7.17 2.90
C LEU A 5 4.73 -8.22 4.01
N PHE A 6 5.21 -7.83 5.20
CA PHE A 6 5.25 -8.71 6.36
C PHE A 6 3.84 -9.13 6.79
N GLY A 7 2.90 -8.18 6.87
CA GLY A 7 1.51 -8.47 7.20
C GLY A 7 0.84 -9.41 6.19
N ILE A 8 1.09 -9.21 4.88
CA ILE A 8 0.62 -10.12 3.83
C ILE A 8 1.27 -11.51 3.99
N ARG A 9 2.56 -11.57 4.33
CA ARG A 9 3.25 -12.84 4.59
C ARG A 9 2.63 -13.61 5.76
N VAL A 10 2.30 -12.89 6.85
CA VAL A 10 1.58 -13.48 7.99
C VAL A 10 0.19 -13.97 7.56
N ALA A 11 -0.54 -13.19 6.77
CA ALA A 11 -1.85 -13.61 6.25
C ALA A 11 -1.76 -14.87 5.38
N LEU A 12 -0.73 -15.01 4.55
CA LEU A 12 -0.46 -16.21 3.77
C LEU A 12 -0.13 -17.40 4.68
N ALA A 13 0.65 -17.20 5.74
CA ALA A 13 0.98 -18.27 6.71
C ALA A 13 -0.28 -18.78 7.43
N VAL A 14 -1.19 -17.89 7.84
CA VAL A 14 -2.49 -18.26 8.43
C VAL A 14 -3.35 -19.10 7.46
N LYS A 15 -3.19 -18.89 6.15
CA LYS A 15 -3.90 -19.64 5.09
C LYS A 15 -3.18 -20.92 4.65
N GLY A 16 -2.12 -21.33 5.34
CA GLY A 16 -1.44 -22.61 5.14
C GLY A 16 -0.08 -22.53 4.44
N ASP A 17 0.40 -21.35 4.07
CA ASP A 17 1.78 -21.20 3.55
C ASP A 17 2.77 -21.06 4.73
N LEU A 18 3.10 -22.20 5.34
CA LEU A 18 3.96 -22.29 6.53
C LEU A 18 5.46 -22.22 6.24
N ARG A 19 5.86 -21.79 5.04
CA ARG A 19 7.28 -21.69 4.67
C ARG A 19 8.00 -20.68 5.55
N HIS A 20 9.26 -20.97 5.88
CA HIS A 20 10.10 -20.06 6.64
C HIS A 20 10.31 -18.74 5.86
N THR A 21 10.16 -17.61 6.54
CA THR A 21 10.31 -16.28 5.92
C THR A 21 11.78 -15.88 5.87
N ASP A 22 12.29 -15.62 4.67
CA ASP A 22 13.60 -14.99 4.49
C ASP A 22 13.44 -13.46 4.54
N PHE A 23 13.88 -12.88 5.66
CA PHE A 23 13.77 -11.43 5.89
C PHE A 23 14.63 -10.60 4.94
N LYS A 24 15.71 -11.15 4.36
CA LYS A 24 16.53 -10.43 3.38
C LYS A 24 15.76 -10.25 2.07
N ILE A 25 15.13 -11.31 1.59
CA ILE A 25 14.28 -11.25 0.39
C ILE A 25 13.08 -10.34 0.64
N LEU A 26 12.45 -10.44 1.81
CA LEU A 26 11.33 -9.57 2.19
C LEU A 26 11.75 -8.10 2.21
N ALA A 27 12.91 -7.78 2.75
CA ALA A 27 13.45 -6.42 2.79
C ALA A 27 13.77 -5.91 1.38
N LEU A 28 14.39 -6.74 0.53
CA LEU A 28 14.69 -6.37 -0.86
C LEU A 28 13.41 -6.09 -1.66
N ASN A 29 12.41 -6.97 -1.59
CA ASN A 29 11.13 -6.78 -2.24
C ASN A 29 10.43 -5.53 -1.70
N SER A 30 10.51 -5.30 -0.38
CA SER A 30 9.94 -4.10 0.25
C SER A 30 10.59 -2.82 -0.25
N PHE A 31 11.89 -2.83 -0.47
CA PHE A 31 12.62 -1.69 -1.04
C PHE A 31 12.19 -1.45 -2.49
N MET A 32 12.18 -2.49 -3.33
CA MET A 32 11.79 -2.39 -4.74
C MET A 32 10.36 -1.86 -4.93
N TYR A 33 9.41 -2.45 -4.21
CA TYR A 33 8.01 -1.97 -4.23
C TYR A 33 7.86 -0.61 -3.57
N GLY A 34 8.66 -0.32 -2.53
CA GLY A 34 8.68 0.99 -1.88
C GLY A 34 9.09 2.10 -2.83
N VAL A 35 10.16 1.91 -3.58
CA VAL A 35 10.62 2.84 -4.63
C VAL A 35 9.56 3.00 -5.72
N PHE A 36 9.00 1.89 -6.21
CA PHE A 36 7.93 1.92 -7.21
C PHE A 36 6.72 2.73 -6.73
N PHE A 37 6.21 2.46 -5.53
CA PHE A 37 5.09 3.20 -4.96
C PHE A 37 5.43 4.67 -4.73
N PHE A 38 6.62 4.98 -4.25
CA PHE A 38 7.07 6.36 -4.05
C PHE A 38 7.05 7.15 -5.36
N VAL A 39 7.55 6.57 -6.45
CA VAL A 39 7.59 7.23 -7.76
C VAL A 39 6.19 7.36 -8.35
N VAL A 40 5.43 6.26 -8.38
CA VAL A 40 4.11 6.24 -9.04
C VAL A 40 3.09 7.03 -8.23
N VAL A 41 2.94 6.70 -6.95
CA VAL A 41 1.94 7.37 -6.09
C VAL A 41 2.35 8.82 -5.82
N GLY A 42 3.63 9.07 -5.56
CA GLY A 42 4.16 10.43 -5.37
C GLY A 42 3.92 11.30 -6.59
N GLY A 43 4.21 10.81 -7.80
CA GLY A 43 3.95 11.50 -9.05
C GLY A 43 2.45 11.79 -9.27
N LEU A 44 1.60 10.79 -9.02
CA LEU A 44 0.14 10.95 -9.13
C LEU A 44 -0.41 11.92 -8.08
N VAL A 45 0.11 11.90 -6.85
CA VAL A 45 -0.29 12.84 -5.79
C VAL A 45 0.15 14.27 -6.12
N LEU A 46 1.34 14.47 -6.70
CA LEU A 46 1.77 15.78 -7.16
C LEU A 46 0.87 16.31 -8.28
N LEU A 47 0.52 15.48 -9.25
CA LEU A 47 -0.42 15.83 -10.30
C LEU A 47 -1.81 16.17 -9.73
N ALA A 48 -2.29 15.37 -8.79
CA ALA A 48 -3.56 15.58 -8.10
C ALA A 48 -3.58 16.91 -7.32
N ASN A 49 -2.48 17.27 -6.67
CA ASN A 49 -2.35 18.57 -6.00
C ASN A 49 -2.46 19.74 -7.01
N ALA A 50 -1.79 19.64 -8.15
CA ALA A 50 -1.87 20.66 -9.19
C ALA A 50 -3.31 20.81 -9.70
N ILE A 51 -3.99 19.70 -9.98
CA ILE A 51 -5.40 19.71 -10.41
C ILE A 51 -6.31 20.29 -9.32
N ALA A 52 -6.13 19.90 -8.05
CA ALA A 52 -6.93 20.38 -6.93
C ALA A 52 -6.82 21.90 -6.77
N VAL A 53 -5.60 22.43 -6.89
CA VAL A 53 -5.36 23.89 -6.84
C VAL A 53 -6.03 24.59 -8.01
N LEU A 54 -5.89 24.10 -9.25
CA LEU A 54 -6.50 24.69 -10.42
C LEU A 54 -8.04 24.68 -10.34
N VAL A 55 -8.63 23.57 -9.90
CA VAL A 55 -10.09 23.47 -9.74
C VAL A 55 -10.59 24.42 -8.63
N ALA A 56 -9.88 24.49 -7.50
CA ALA A 56 -10.24 25.40 -6.42
C ALA A 56 -10.14 26.87 -6.85
N MET A 57 -9.10 27.25 -7.59
CA MET A 57 -8.95 28.59 -8.18
C MET A 57 -10.12 28.92 -9.12
N TRP A 58 -10.47 27.99 -9.99
CA TRP A 58 -11.59 28.16 -10.92
C TRP A 58 -12.93 28.33 -10.21
N GLN A 59 -13.21 27.50 -9.17
CA GLN A 59 -14.46 27.54 -8.42
C GLN A 59 -14.63 28.85 -7.60
N VAL A 60 -13.54 29.35 -7.03
CA VAL A 60 -13.54 30.53 -6.16
C VAL A 60 -13.30 31.82 -6.96
N GLY A 61 -12.94 31.71 -8.25
CA GLY A 61 -12.68 32.85 -9.12
C GLY A 61 -11.39 33.61 -8.78
N VAL A 62 -10.42 32.92 -8.14
CA VAL A 62 -9.14 33.55 -7.77
C VAL A 62 -8.16 33.47 -8.93
N PRO A 63 -7.50 34.59 -9.28
CA PRO A 63 -6.53 34.62 -10.38
C PRO A 63 -5.26 33.83 -10.03
N ILE A 64 -4.59 33.31 -11.07
CA ILE A 64 -3.36 32.49 -10.97
C ILE A 64 -2.14 33.39 -10.67
N SER A 65 -2.26 34.27 -9.69
CA SER A 65 -1.18 35.15 -9.26
C SER A 65 -1.08 35.15 -7.74
N LEU A 66 0.11 34.92 -7.23
CA LEU A 66 0.36 34.87 -5.80
C LEU A 66 0.06 36.20 -5.10
N ASP A 67 0.34 37.30 -5.78
CA ASP A 67 0.10 38.67 -5.26
C ASP A 67 -1.39 39.00 -5.28
N ALA A 68 -2.11 38.59 -6.31
CA ALA A 68 -3.55 38.74 -6.37
C ALA A 68 -4.27 37.91 -5.32
N PHE A 69 -3.77 36.68 -5.03
CA PHE A 69 -4.30 35.82 -3.98
C PHE A 69 -4.15 36.44 -2.58
N LYS A 70 -2.99 37.05 -2.28
CA LYS A 70 -2.76 37.73 -0.99
C LYS A 70 -3.72 38.88 -0.74
N ASN A 71 -4.18 39.52 -1.81
CA ASN A 71 -5.11 40.69 -1.76
C ASN A 71 -6.59 40.29 -1.77
N THR A 72 -6.91 38.98 -1.85
CA THR A 72 -8.29 38.51 -1.77
C THR A 72 -8.82 38.50 -0.32
N PRO A 73 -10.14 38.67 -0.13
CA PRO A 73 -10.75 38.61 1.20
C PRO A 73 -10.41 37.30 1.93
N GLN A 74 -10.23 37.34 3.24
CA GLN A 74 -9.89 36.17 4.06
C GLN A 74 -10.91 35.02 3.91
N SER A 75 -12.20 35.36 3.79
CA SER A 75 -13.26 34.37 3.53
C SER A 75 -13.03 33.58 2.24
N THR A 76 -12.58 34.26 1.19
CA THR A 76 -12.25 33.65 -0.11
C THR A 76 -11.01 32.73 0.00
N GLN A 77 -9.99 33.16 0.76
CA GLN A 77 -8.80 32.34 1.00
C GLN A 77 -9.15 31.06 1.80
N VAL A 78 -10.03 31.17 2.80
CA VAL A 78 -10.51 30.02 3.58
C VAL A 78 -11.34 29.08 2.71
N ALA A 79 -12.26 29.60 1.90
CA ALA A 79 -13.05 28.79 0.97
C ALA A 79 -12.15 28.05 -0.03
N PHE A 80 -11.16 28.74 -0.62
CA PHE A 80 -10.16 28.12 -1.48
C PHE A 80 -9.43 26.98 -0.79
N ALA A 81 -8.91 27.21 0.43
CA ALA A 81 -8.17 26.21 1.18
C ALA A 81 -9.04 24.97 1.49
N LEU A 82 -10.28 25.17 1.91
CA LEU A 82 -11.20 24.06 2.18
C LEU A 82 -11.51 23.24 0.94
N ILE A 83 -11.79 23.88 -0.19
CA ILE A 83 -12.06 23.20 -1.46
C ILE A 83 -10.83 22.44 -1.93
N ALA A 84 -9.65 23.09 -1.94
CA ALA A 84 -8.41 22.46 -2.39
C ALA A 84 -8.04 21.25 -1.53
N VAL A 85 -8.17 21.34 -0.20
CA VAL A 85 -7.91 20.23 0.73
C VAL A 85 -8.91 19.10 0.52
N SER A 86 -10.21 19.40 0.37
CA SER A 86 -11.23 18.37 0.16
C SER A 86 -11.01 17.59 -1.13
N ILE A 87 -10.73 18.28 -2.24
CA ILE A 87 -10.41 17.65 -3.52
C ILE A 87 -9.14 16.83 -3.40
N LYS A 88 -8.09 17.37 -2.77
CA LYS A 88 -6.83 16.66 -2.55
C LYS A 88 -7.06 15.35 -1.81
N ILE A 89 -7.78 15.36 -0.69
CA ILE A 89 -8.06 14.16 0.10
C ILE A 89 -8.81 13.12 -0.75
N ALA A 90 -9.88 13.55 -1.43
CA ALA A 90 -10.67 12.66 -2.28
C ALA A 90 -9.81 11.98 -3.38
N VAL A 91 -9.00 12.78 -4.08
CA VAL A 91 -8.14 12.27 -5.15
C VAL A 91 -7.06 11.35 -4.59
N VAL A 92 -6.41 11.71 -3.47
CA VAL A 92 -5.38 10.85 -2.84
C VAL A 92 -5.96 9.50 -2.43
N VAL A 93 -7.14 9.47 -1.81
CA VAL A 93 -7.80 8.21 -1.43
C VAL A 93 -8.10 7.36 -2.65
N VAL A 94 -8.64 7.95 -3.73
CA VAL A 94 -8.92 7.21 -4.97
C VAL A 94 -7.63 6.68 -5.60
N VAL A 95 -6.58 7.51 -5.71
CA VAL A 95 -5.28 7.11 -6.29
C VAL A 95 -4.65 5.96 -5.51
N LEU A 96 -4.63 6.06 -4.18
CA LEU A 96 -4.12 4.98 -3.31
C LEU A 96 -4.95 3.71 -3.50
N THR A 97 -6.27 3.81 -3.47
CA THR A 97 -7.17 2.67 -3.63
C THR A 97 -6.93 1.95 -4.97
N VAL A 98 -6.89 2.70 -6.07
CA VAL A 98 -6.64 2.15 -7.42
C VAL A 98 -5.27 1.47 -7.48
N THR A 99 -4.22 2.16 -6.99
CA THR A 99 -2.85 1.64 -7.04
C THR A 99 -2.72 0.34 -6.22
N TYR A 100 -3.26 0.33 -4.99
CA TYR A 100 -3.23 -0.87 -4.16
C TYR A 100 -4.11 -2.00 -4.72
N ALA A 101 -5.28 -1.70 -5.29
CA ALA A 101 -6.14 -2.71 -5.91
C ALA A 101 -5.48 -3.38 -7.12
N ILE A 102 -4.78 -2.61 -7.95
CA ILE A 102 -4.02 -3.13 -9.09
C ILE A 102 -2.82 -3.95 -8.64
N MET A 103 -2.12 -3.48 -7.60
CA MET A 103 -0.86 -4.07 -7.11
C MET A 103 -1.05 -5.14 -6.03
N ALA A 104 -2.29 -5.44 -5.60
CA ALA A 104 -2.54 -6.36 -4.49
C ALA A 104 -1.97 -7.77 -4.73
N VAL A 105 -2.20 -8.34 -5.92
CA VAL A 105 -1.67 -9.66 -6.28
C VAL A 105 -0.14 -9.63 -6.45
N PRO A 106 0.47 -8.67 -7.17
CA PRO A 106 1.92 -8.50 -7.18
C PRO A 106 2.54 -8.38 -5.79
N LEU A 107 1.97 -7.57 -4.88
CA LEU A 107 2.45 -7.42 -3.51
C LEU A 107 2.36 -8.75 -2.72
N ALA A 108 1.25 -9.46 -2.86
CA ALA A 108 1.08 -10.75 -2.21
C ALA A 108 2.05 -11.80 -2.77
N ASN A 109 2.34 -11.77 -4.07
CA ASN A 109 3.36 -12.62 -4.68
C ASN A 109 4.76 -12.29 -4.15
N ALA A 110 5.13 -11.01 -4.05
CA ALA A 110 6.39 -10.58 -3.47
C ALA A 110 6.56 -11.01 -2.02
N ALA A 111 5.47 -10.97 -1.22
CA ALA A 111 5.46 -11.48 0.15
C ALA A 111 5.60 -13.02 0.19
N ARG A 112 5.02 -13.74 -0.78
CA ARG A 112 5.18 -15.19 -0.92
C ARG A 112 6.57 -15.59 -1.35
N GLU A 113 7.19 -14.84 -2.27
CA GLU A 113 8.56 -15.08 -2.73
C GLU A 113 9.60 -14.95 -1.61
N ALA A 114 9.28 -14.22 -0.55
CA ALA A 114 10.08 -14.21 0.67
C ALA A 114 10.00 -15.52 1.47
N GLY A 115 9.13 -16.45 1.10
CA GLY A 115 9.13 -17.82 1.61
C GLY A 115 10.29 -18.62 1.01
N HIS A 116 10.99 -19.39 1.85
CA HIS A 116 12.15 -20.16 1.42
C HIS A 116 11.82 -21.12 0.25
N ARG A 117 12.64 -21.12 -0.82
CA ARG A 117 12.49 -21.96 -2.03
C ARG A 117 11.26 -21.66 -2.90
N THR A 118 10.73 -20.46 -2.87
CA THR A 118 9.65 -20.07 -3.79
C THR A 118 10.23 -19.61 -5.12
N PRO A 119 9.70 -20.08 -6.25
CA PRO A 119 10.13 -19.56 -7.55
C PRO A 119 9.66 -18.10 -7.71
N SER A 120 10.49 -17.26 -8.30
CA SER A 120 10.10 -15.89 -8.66
C SER A 120 9.16 -15.89 -9.86
N ASN A 121 8.02 -15.23 -9.72
CA ASN A 121 7.03 -15.09 -10.79
C ASN A 121 7.10 -13.73 -11.51
N GLY A 122 8.03 -12.88 -11.10
CA GLY A 122 8.21 -11.53 -11.64
C GLY A 122 7.38 -10.46 -10.96
N PHE A 123 7.85 -9.21 -11.09
CA PHE A 123 7.38 -8.05 -10.35
C PHE A 123 5.88 -7.73 -10.52
N PHE A 124 5.34 -7.94 -11.74
CA PHE A 124 3.93 -7.64 -12.07
C PHE A 124 3.04 -8.88 -12.15
N TYR A 125 3.38 -9.95 -11.45
CA TYR A 125 2.60 -11.17 -11.47
C TYR A 125 1.15 -10.95 -11.01
N GLY A 126 0.19 -11.23 -11.89
CA GLY A 126 -1.24 -11.08 -11.62
C GLY A 126 -1.73 -9.63 -11.51
N LEU A 127 -1.01 -8.66 -12.14
CA LEU A 127 -1.36 -7.24 -12.13
C LEU A 127 -2.84 -7.02 -12.52
N GLY A 128 -3.55 -6.23 -11.71
CA GLY A 128 -4.95 -5.85 -11.96
C GLY A 128 -5.96 -6.98 -11.77
N ARG A 129 -5.53 -8.18 -11.38
CA ARG A 129 -6.45 -9.29 -11.11
C ARG A 129 -7.28 -9.04 -9.85
N SER A 130 -8.54 -9.39 -9.93
CA SER A 130 -9.52 -9.13 -8.86
C SER A 130 -9.68 -7.64 -8.52
N PHE A 131 -9.43 -6.74 -9.50
CA PHE A 131 -9.44 -5.29 -9.29
C PHE A 131 -10.72 -4.80 -8.61
N LEU A 132 -11.89 -5.12 -9.16
CA LEU A 132 -13.16 -4.56 -8.68
C LEU A 132 -13.46 -4.90 -7.20
N PRO A 133 -13.43 -6.16 -6.76
CA PRO A 133 -13.66 -6.48 -5.35
C PRO A 133 -12.58 -5.91 -4.44
N LEU A 134 -11.31 -5.86 -4.87
CA LEU A 134 -10.24 -5.27 -4.10
C LEU A 134 -10.37 -3.76 -4.01
N PHE A 135 -10.78 -3.10 -5.09
CA PHE A 135 -11.06 -1.67 -5.09
C PHE A 135 -12.12 -1.32 -4.05
N CYS A 136 -13.25 -2.05 -4.00
CA CYS A 136 -14.29 -1.80 -3.01
C CYS A 136 -13.78 -1.96 -1.57
N ILE A 137 -13.05 -3.07 -1.30
CA ILE A 137 -12.51 -3.34 0.04
C ILE A 137 -11.51 -2.25 0.43
N PHE A 138 -10.57 -1.91 -0.45
CA PHE A 138 -9.52 -0.93 -0.17
C PHE A 138 -10.08 0.49 -0.07
N PHE A 139 -11.06 0.85 -0.89
CA PHE A 139 -11.71 2.14 -0.81
C PHE A 139 -12.33 2.37 0.56
N VAL A 140 -13.11 1.41 1.05
CA VAL A 140 -13.69 1.48 2.40
C VAL A 140 -12.58 1.49 3.46
N SER A 141 -11.58 0.62 3.31
CA SER A 141 -10.47 0.53 4.28
C SER A 141 -9.68 1.84 4.36
N PHE A 142 -9.30 2.46 3.23
CA PHE A 142 -8.55 3.71 3.22
C PHE A 142 -9.38 4.90 3.71
N PHE A 143 -10.68 4.92 3.40
CA PHE A 143 -11.57 5.95 3.91
C PHE A 143 -11.67 5.89 5.44
N LEU A 144 -11.86 4.69 6.00
CA LEU A 144 -11.88 4.48 7.45
C LEU A 144 -10.48 4.70 8.07
N GLN A 145 -9.41 4.29 7.38
CA GLN A 145 -8.05 4.50 7.85
C GLN A 145 -7.75 5.98 8.03
N PHE A 146 -8.16 6.84 7.09
CA PHE A 146 -8.00 8.29 7.21
C PHE A 146 -8.67 8.83 8.48
N TYR A 147 -9.85 8.33 8.82
CA TYR A 147 -10.53 8.70 10.06
C TYR A 147 -9.75 8.24 11.31
N PHE A 148 -9.29 7.00 11.34
CA PHE A 148 -8.49 6.49 12.47
C PHE A 148 -7.11 7.15 12.57
N GLU A 149 -6.49 7.53 11.46
CA GLU A 149 -5.24 8.31 11.46
C GLU A 149 -5.45 9.69 12.09
N LEU A 150 -6.57 10.36 11.78
CA LEU A 150 -6.92 11.63 12.41
C LEU A 150 -7.12 11.48 13.92
N LEU A 151 -7.85 10.44 14.36
CA LEU A 151 -8.02 10.14 15.78
C LEU A 151 -6.68 9.83 16.46
N THR A 152 -5.81 9.06 15.81
CA THR A 152 -4.47 8.74 16.32
C THR A 152 -3.62 10.00 16.45
N LEU A 153 -3.69 10.91 15.48
CA LEU A 153 -2.99 12.19 15.54
C LEU A 153 -3.45 13.01 16.75
N LEU A 154 -4.76 13.11 16.97
CA LEU A 154 -5.33 13.92 18.04
C LEU A 154 -5.10 13.30 19.44
N PHE A 155 -5.29 12.00 19.59
CA PHE A 155 -5.32 11.35 20.90
C PHE A 155 -4.06 10.57 21.28
N ALA A 156 -3.15 10.31 20.34
CA ALA A 156 -1.89 9.66 20.63
C ALA A 156 -0.69 10.55 20.32
N VAL A 157 -0.60 11.10 19.11
CA VAL A 157 0.60 11.84 18.68
C VAL A 157 0.68 13.23 19.30
N LEU A 158 -0.41 13.99 19.28
CA LEU A 158 -0.41 15.36 19.82
C LEU A 158 -0.09 15.40 21.32
N PRO A 159 -0.71 14.59 22.20
CA PRO A 159 -0.35 14.49 23.60
C PRO A 159 1.11 14.11 23.81
N LEU A 160 1.64 13.15 23.02
CA LEU A 160 3.03 12.74 23.10
C LEU A 160 3.97 13.92 22.76
N VAL A 161 3.69 14.65 21.67
CA VAL A 161 4.50 15.81 21.24
C VAL A 161 4.48 16.90 22.31
N VAL A 162 3.31 17.21 22.88
CA VAL A 162 3.18 18.20 23.96
C VAL A 162 3.97 17.77 25.19
N SER A 163 3.93 16.48 25.57
CA SER A 163 4.72 15.95 26.67
C SER A 163 6.23 16.10 26.45
N ILE A 164 6.71 15.77 25.24
CA ILE A 164 8.13 15.91 24.87
C ILE A 164 8.56 17.39 24.95
N ILE A 165 7.75 18.31 24.42
CA ILE A 165 8.03 19.74 24.49
C ILE A 165 8.09 20.21 25.95
N SER A 166 7.17 19.81 26.80
CA SER A 166 7.14 20.16 28.22
C SER A 166 8.40 19.68 28.94
N ILE A 167 8.85 18.45 28.67
CA ILE A 167 10.10 17.91 29.25
C ILE A 167 11.31 18.75 28.80
N VAL A 168 11.40 19.05 27.48
CA VAL A 168 12.54 19.80 26.91
C VAL A 168 12.59 21.24 27.42
N THR A 169 11.41 21.87 27.63
CA THR A 169 11.30 23.27 28.12
C THR A 169 11.31 23.38 29.64
N GLY A 170 11.38 22.26 30.37
CA GLY A 170 11.34 22.25 31.84
C GLY A 170 9.98 22.67 32.42
N GLN A 171 8.92 22.57 31.62
CA GLN A 171 7.56 22.84 32.09
C GLN A 171 6.97 21.60 32.78
N ALA A 172 5.94 21.80 33.61
CA ALA A 172 5.20 20.68 34.18
C ALA A 172 4.56 19.83 33.07
N LEU A 173 4.63 18.50 33.24
CA LEU A 173 3.96 17.60 32.33
C LEU A 173 2.45 17.87 32.34
N PRO A 174 1.80 17.95 31.19
CA PRO A 174 0.35 18.10 31.14
C PRO A 174 -0.33 16.86 31.73
N ASP A 175 -1.32 17.06 32.56
CA ASP A 175 -2.19 15.98 33.03
C ASP A 175 -3.12 15.57 31.89
N PHE A 176 -2.93 14.37 31.36
CA PHE A 176 -3.83 13.80 30.38
C PHE A 176 -4.84 12.90 31.09
N ASP A 177 -6.10 13.10 30.76
CA ASP A 177 -7.18 12.23 31.21
C ASP A 177 -6.98 10.81 30.66
N LEU A 178 -7.31 9.81 31.48
CA LEU A 178 -7.25 8.40 31.08
C LEU A 178 -8.03 8.13 29.79
N ASP A 179 -9.12 8.87 29.57
CA ASP A 179 -9.96 8.77 28.38
C ASP A 179 -9.20 9.12 27.08
N ILE A 180 -8.31 10.11 27.12
CA ILE A 180 -7.48 10.48 25.97
C ILE A 180 -6.53 9.34 25.61
N ILE A 181 -5.91 8.73 26.61
CA ILE A 181 -5.00 7.59 26.42
C ILE A 181 -5.76 6.39 25.84
N LEU A 182 -6.94 6.06 26.40
CA LEU A 182 -7.77 4.96 25.91
C LEU A 182 -8.23 5.19 24.47
N GLN A 183 -8.61 6.41 24.10
CA GLN A 183 -9.00 6.77 22.75
C GLN A 183 -7.81 6.64 21.77
N GLY A 184 -6.60 7.03 22.19
CA GLY A 184 -5.37 6.84 21.41
C GLY A 184 -5.07 5.36 21.14
N ILE A 185 -5.19 4.51 22.17
CA ILE A 185 -5.01 3.06 22.04
C ILE A 185 -6.08 2.45 21.13
N ALA A 186 -7.35 2.85 21.29
CA ALA A 186 -8.44 2.37 20.45
C ALA A 186 -8.26 2.76 18.98
N ALA A 187 -7.79 3.99 18.72
CA ALA A 187 -7.49 4.45 17.37
C ALA A 187 -6.35 3.64 16.71
N LEU A 188 -5.26 3.37 17.45
CA LEU A 188 -4.17 2.52 16.99
C LEU A 188 -4.62 1.08 16.71
N ALA A 189 -5.44 0.51 17.59
CA ALA A 189 -6.01 -0.81 17.37
C ALA A 189 -6.90 -0.86 16.13
N GLY A 190 -7.70 0.19 15.89
CA GLY A 190 -8.51 0.34 14.67
C GLY A 190 -7.66 0.39 13.40
N LEU A 191 -6.54 1.12 13.40
CA LEU A 191 -5.60 1.16 12.28
C LEU A 191 -4.99 -0.22 11.98
N LEU A 192 -4.56 -0.95 13.00
CA LEU A 192 -4.02 -2.31 12.84
C LEU A 192 -5.08 -3.26 12.29
N TRP A 193 -6.31 -3.16 12.77
CA TRP A 193 -7.42 -3.96 12.28
C TRP A 193 -7.73 -3.71 10.80
N LEU A 194 -7.81 -2.44 10.37
CA LEU A 194 -8.01 -2.10 8.97
C LEU A 194 -6.86 -2.56 8.06
N ASN A 195 -5.61 -2.40 8.51
CA ASN A 195 -4.47 -2.91 7.77
C ASN A 195 -4.53 -4.44 7.62
N SER A 196 -5.03 -5.16 8.61
CA SER A 196 -5.19 -6.61 8.51
C SER A 196 -6.18 -7.03 7.41
N TRP A 197 -7.21 -6.21 7.13
CA TRP A 197 -8.13 -6.43 6.00
C TRP A 197 -7.41 -6.31 4.66
N ILE A 198 -6.60 -5.25 4.48
CA ILE A 198 -5.83 -5.02 3.26
C ILE A 198 -4.87 -6.19 3.02
N TRP A 199 -4.15 -6.62 4.06
CA TRP A 199 -3.20 -7.75 3.96
C TRP A 199 -3.89 -9.06 3.64
N SER A 200 -5.00 -9.35 4.32
CA SER A 200 -5.78 -10.57 4.11
C SER A 200 -6.44 -10.60 2.72
N ALA A 201 -7.00 -9.48 2.28
CA ALA A 201 -7.60 -9.36 0.95
C ALA A 201 -6.55 -9.57 -0.16
N SER A 202 -5.36 -9.01 -0.02
CA SER A 202 -4.25 -9.20 -0.95
C SER A 202 -3.78 -10.66 -1.00
N ALA A 203 -3.64 -11.32 0.16
CA ALA A 203 -3.27 -12.72 0.25
C ALA A 203 -4.34 -13.64 -0.40
N LEU A 204 -5.63 -13.40 -0.12
CA LEU A 204 -6.73 -14.17 -0.72
C LEU A 204 -6.83 -13.96 -2.23
N ALA A 205 -6.57 -12.74 -2.71
CA ALA A 205 -6.56 -12.44 -4.15
C ALA A 205 -5.48 -13.24 -4.88
N LEU A 206 -4.28 -13.36 -4.30
CA LEU A 206 -3.20 -14.18 -4.85
C LEU A 206 -3.60 -15.67 -4.88
N LEU A 207 -4.09 -16.21 -3.76
CA LEU A 207 -4.49 -17.63 -3.67
C LEU A 207 -5.61 -17.97 -4.67
N LYS A 208 -6.58 -17.07 -4.82
CA LYS A 208 -7.64 -17.21 -5.83
C LYS A 208 -7.08 -17.16 -7.25
N PHE A 209 -6.12 -16.28 -7.51
CA PHE A 209 -5.48 -16.17 -8.83
C PHE A 209 -4.69 -17.43 -9.17
N ASP A 210 -3.88 -17.96 -8.24
CA ASP A 210 -3.10 -19.18 -8.45
C ASP A 210 -3.98 -20.42 -8.72
N GLY A 211 -5.15 -20.50 -8.12
CA GLY A 211 -6.16 -21.53 -8.42
C GLY A 211 -6.92 -21.34 -9.73
N SER A 212 -6.69 -20.24 -10.45
CA SER A 212 -7.40 -19.96 -11.71
C SER A 212 -6.77 -20.69 -12.90
N PRO A 213 -7.61 -21.10 -13.92
CA PRO A 213 -7.09 -21.71 -15.15
C PRO A 213 -6.09 -20.83 -15.91
N GLU A 214 -6.16 -19.51 -15.72
CA GLU A 214 -5.27 -18.55 -16.37
C GLU A 214 -3.86 -18.56 -15.80
N ALA A 215 -3.70 -18.77 -14.48
CA ALA A 215 -2.38 -18.93 -13.86
C ALA A 215 -1.72 -20.24 -14.31
N GLN A 216 -2.51 -21.28 -14.55
CA GLN A 216 -2.04 -22.59 -15.01
C GLN A 216 -1.63 -22.58 -16.49
N ARG A 217 -2.08 -21.60 -17.29
CA ARG A 217 -1.71 -21.45 -18.72
C ARG A 217 -0.39 -20.74 -18.95
N LYS A 218 0.37 -20.38 -17.92
CA LYS A 218 1.75 -19.90 -18.15
C LYS A 218 2.50 -20.97 -18.90
N PRO A 219 3.13 -20.63 -20.06
CA PRO A 219 4.06 -21.55 -20.68
C PRO A 219 5.09 -21.92 -19.61
N VAL A 220 5.25 -23.21 -19.38
CA VAL A 220 6.38 -23.73 -18.60
C VAL A 220 7.61 -23.17 -19.30
N GLN A 221 8.23 -22.14 -18.72
CA GLN A 221 9.55 -21.72 -19.16
C GLN A 221 10.39 -22.97 -19.04
N PRO A 222 11.00 -23.45 -20.14
CA PRO A 222 11.86 -24.60 -20.05
C PRO A 222 12.89 -24.28 -18.98
N THR A 223 12.78 -24.97 -17.86
CA THR A 223 13.78 -24.96 -16.82
C THR A 223 15.09 -25.26 -17.51
N GLY A 224 16.04 -24.33 -17.46
CA GLY A 224 17.33 -24.34 -18.15
C GLY A 224 18.04 -25.69 -18.28
N PRO A 225 19.30 -25.87 -18.01
CA PRO A 225 20.14 -26.98 -18.50
C PRO A 225 19.63 -28.43 -18.32
N GLU A 226 18.62 -28.67 -17.47
CA GLU A 226 18.01 -30.00 -17.33
C GLU A 226 17.30 -30.49 -18.61
N THR A 227 16.67 -29.58 -19.37
CA THR A 227 15.98 -29.94 -20.62
C THR A 227 16.98 -30.36 -21.72
N GLU A 228 18.17 -29.78 -21.72
CA GLU A 228 19.21 -30.10 -22.69
C GLU A 228 19.89 -31.44 -22.37
N THR A 229 20.02 -31.75 -21.08
CA THR A 229 20.53 -33.07 -20.59
C THR A 229 19.51 -34.19 -20.86
N ASP A 230 18.21 -33.93 -20.70
CA ASP A 230 17.15 -34.92 -20.99
C ASP A 230 17.00 -35.18 -22.48
N ILE A 231 17.09 -34.16 -23.33
CA ILE A 231 17.06 -34.32 -24.79
C ILE A 231 18.30 -35.10 -25.26
N ARG A 232 19.48 -34.84 -24.69
CA ARG A 232 20.72 -35.60 -25.00
C ARG A 232 20.64 -37.04 -24.50
N ALA A 233 20.01 -37.29 -23.33
CA ALA A 233 19.81 -38.63 -22.80
C ALA A 233 18.82 -39.42 -23.68
N LEU A 234 17.74 -38.80 -24.16
CA LEU A 234 16.78 -39.40 -25.09
C LEU A 234 17.40 -39.71 -26.47
N ARG A 235 18.26 -38.83 -26.98
CA ARG A 235 19.02 -39.13 -28.23
C ARG A 235 19.96 -40.34 -28.03
N LYS A 236 20.73 -40.36 -26.96
CA LYS A 236 21.63 -41.47 -26.64
C LYS A 236 20.93 -42.81 -26.43
N SER A 237 19.71 -42.82 -25.84
CA SER A 237 18.92 -44.04 -25.70
C SER A 237 18.39 -44.56 -27.01
N ARG A 238 18.07 -43.66 -27.98
CA ARG A 238 17.61 -44.03 -29.31
C ARG A 238 18.74 -44.57 -30.20
N GLU A 239 19.97 -44.07 -30.06
CA GLU A 239 21.15 -44.56 -30.77
C GLU A 239 21.63 -45.93 -30.27
N ARG A 240 21.23 -46.39 -29.08
CA ARG A 240 21.55 -47.71 -28.54
C ARG A 240 20.53 -48.78 -28.88
N SER A 241 19.41 -48.41 -29.52
CA SER A 241 18.33 -49.35 -29.86
C SER A 241 18.38 -49.76 -31.37
N PHE A 242 19.42 -49.37 -32.09
CA PHE A 242 19.80 -49.83 -33.42
C PHE A 242 21.18 -50.48 -33.37
#